data_3148f2928c9bc119ae1b0c2104b398ed
#
_entry.id   3148f2928c9bc119ae1b0c2104b398ed
#
_cell.length_a   1.000
_cell.length_b   1.000
_cell.length_c   1.000
_cell.angle_alpha   90.00
_cell.angle_beta   90.00
_cell.angle_gamma   90.00
#
_symmetry.space_group_name_H-M   'P 1'
#
loop_
_entity.id
_entity.type
_entity.pdbx_description
1 polymer ?
#
loop_
_entity_poly.entity_id
_entity_poly.type
_entity_poly.pdbx_seq_one_letter_code
_entity_poly.pdbx_strand_id
1 'polypeptide(L)'
;MWNGKNKALTFSFDDAVRQDKRLIEIFNKYGLKCTFNINSGLLGREIYLTREGVRVEHFKHRPEEIKEVYAGHEVAAHTVMHKVLSTIEDDAELIRTVEDDRLALSELVGYEVVGMAYPGDGKNPSNDDRIAELIKNNTGIKYARATVPMKNFEICENLYRFQPTLHFHGHWNELFDFGKRFVELETDTPKLFYVWGHAYEFDIYPERWEQFDEFCRLISGKDDIFYGTNKEVLL
;
A
#
# COMPACT_ATOMS: atom_id res chain seq x y z
N MET A 1 -4.61 13.29 -16.67
CA MET A 1 -4.06 12.98 -15.33
C MET A 1 -4.97 13.63 -14.31
N TRP A 2 -5.45 12.94 -13.33
CA TRP A 2 -6.13 13.34 -12.08
C TRP A 2 -7.27 14.39 -12.25
N ASN A 3 -8.09 14.24 -13.29
CA ASN A 3 -9.21 15.14 -13.57
C ASN A 3 -8.80 16.63 -13.68
N GLY A 4 -7.62 16.91 -14.23
CA GLY A 4 -7.09 18.28 -14.42
C GLY A 4 -6.35 18.85 -13.19
N LYS A 5 -6.17 18.06 -12.13
CA LYS A 5 -5.43 18.47 -10.93
C LYS A 5 -3.94 18.11 -11.04
N ASN A 6 -3.09 18.91 -10.41
CA ASN A 6 -1.65 18.68 -10.36
C ASN A 6 -1.19 17.99 -9.06
N LYS A 7 -2.10 17.76 -8.12
CA LYS A 7 -1.78 17.06 -6.86
C LYS A 7 -2.64 15.82 -6.73
N ALA A 8 -2.03 14.69 -6.33
CA ALA A 8 -2.76 13.48 -5.94
C ALA A 8 -2.25 12.92 -4.62
N LEU A 9 -3.15 12.26 -3.89
CA LEU A 9 -2.87 11.60 -2.63
C LEU A 9 -3.39 10.16 -2.68
N THR A 10 -2.56 9.21 -2.24
CA THR A 10 -2.92 7.80 -2.14
C THR A 10 -2.34 7.15 -0.90
N PHE A 11 -3.00 6.12 -0.44
CA PHE A 11 -2.55 5.25 0.63
C PHE A 11 -2.35 3.83 0.14
N SER A 12 -1.42 3.11 0.77
CA SER A 12 -1.12 1.72 0.47
C SER A 12 -0.84 0.96 1.77
N PHE A 13 -1.71 0.02 2.14
CA PHE A 13 -1.55 -0.75 3.37
C PHE A 13 -1.41 -2.23 3.06
N ASP A 14 -0.55 -2.90 3.83
CA ASP A 14 -0.13 -4.27 3.56
C ASP A 14 -0.76 -5.27 4.54
N ASP A 15 -0.78 -6.56 4.12
CA ASP A 15 -1.00 -7.73 4.95
C ASP A 15 -2.44 -8.20 5.17
N ALA A 16 -3.46 -7.45 4.80
CA ALA A 16 -4.88 -7.83 4.99
C ALA A 16 -5.24 -8.19 6.45
N VAL A 17 -4.80 -7.38 7.39
CA VAL A 17 -5.03 -7.60 8.83
C VAL A 17 -6.40 -7.08 9.28
N ARG A 18 -6.96 -7.65 10.37
CA ARG A 18 -8.28 -7.26 10.88
C ARG A 18 -8.39 -5.79 11.25
N GLN A 19 -7.28 -5.15 11.61
CA GLN A 19 -7.20 -3.71 11.88
C GLN A 19 -7.54 -2.85 10.65
N ASP A 20 -7.47 -3.39 9.43
CA ASP A 20 -7.85 -2.68 8.20
C ASP A 20 -9.30 -2.20 8.24
N LYS A 21 -10.22 -2.91 8.93
CA LYS A 21 -11.62 -2.46 9.09
C LYS A 21 -11.70 -1.08 9.74
N ARG A 22 -10.98 -0.87 10.85
CA ARG A 22 -10.93 0.45 11.53
C ARG A 22 -10.28 1.51 10.64
N LEU A 23 -9.24 1.14 9.93
CA LEU A 23 -8.57 2.04 9.00
C LEU A 23 -9.49 2.47 7.85
N ILE A 24 -10.25 1.54 7.30
CA ILE A 24 -11.25 1.78 6.24
C ILE A 24 -12.36 2.71 6.74
N GLU A 25 -12.84 2.55 7.98
CA GLU A 25 -13.81 3.48 8.59
C GLU A 25 -13.28 4.91 8.61
N ILE A 26 -12.00 5.10 8.97
CA ILE A 26 -11.34 6.43 8.95
C ILE A 26 -11.26 6.95 7.51
N PHE A 27 -10.80 6.17 6.55
CA PHE A 27 -10.71 6.60 5.16
C PHE A 27 -12.08 6.97 4.58
N ASN A 28 -13.09 6.15 4.81
CA ASN A 28 -14.45 6.40 4.32
C ASN A 28 -15.06 7.66 4.92
N LYS A 29 -14.81 7.95 6.21
CA LYS A 29 -15.24 9.17 6.90
C LYS A 29 -14.78 10.44 6.18
N TYR A 30 -13.61 10.40 5.56
CA TYR A 30 -12.99 11.56 4.89
C TYR A 30 -12.98 11.47 3.36
N GLY A 31 -13.62 10.47 2.77
CA GLY A 31 -13.63 10.28 1.32
C GLY A 31 -12.25 9.94 0.72
N LEU A 32 -11.35 9.39 1.54
CA LEU A 32 -10.02 8.96 1.12
C LEU A 32 -10.06 7.56 0.53
N LYS A 33 -9.10 7.26 -0.35
CA LYS A 33 -8.93 5.96 -0.99
C LYS A 33 -7.64 5.30 -0.57
N CYS A 34 -7.65 3.96 -0.56
CA CYS A 34 -6.49 3.16 -0.20
C CYS A 34 -6.37 1.95 -1.13
N THR A 35 -5.16 1.48 -1.34
CA THR A 35 -4.86 0.19 -1.91
C THR A 35 -4.38 -0.74 -0.81
N PHE A 36 -4.99 -1.92 -0.70
CA PHE A 36 -4.62 -2.96 0.25
C PHE A 36 -3.89 -4.08 -0.46
N ASN A 37 -2.63 -4.29 -0.08
CA ASN A 37 -1.76 -5.30 -0.69
C ASN A 37 -1.86 -6.60 0.12
N ILE A 38 -2.35 -7.65 -0.49
CA ILE A 38 -2.82 -8.86 0.18
C ILE A 38 -1.98 -10.07 -0.22
N ASN A 39 -1.69 -10.93 0.75
CA ASN A 39 -1.09 -12.24 0.52
C ASN A 39 -2.18 -13.30 0.47
N SER A 40 -2.55 -13.80 -0.69
CA SER A 40 -3.67 -14.74 -0.85
C SER A 40 -3.47 -16.04 -0.07
N GLY A 41 -2.25 -16.57 -0.02
CA GLY A 41 -1.93 -17.80 0.70
C GLY A 41 -1.84 -17.68 2.23
N LEU A 42 -1.93 -16.45 2.76
CA LEU A 42 -1.90 -16.21 4.22
C LEU A 42 -3.26 -15.81 4.80
N LEU A 43 -4.29 -15.70 3.97
CA LEU A 43 -5.64 -15.34 4.44
C LEU A 43 -6.16 -16.30 5.49
N GLY A 44 -6.83 -15.76 6.51
CA GLY A 44 -7.33 -16.50 7.67
C GLY A 44 -6.28 -16.89 8.71
N ARG A 45 -5.00 -16.59 8.49
CA ARG A 45 -3.92 -16.88 9.46
C ARG A 45 -4.02 -15.95 10.66
N GLU A 46 -3.91 -16.52 11.86
CA GLU A 46 -3.90 -15.80 13.13
C GLU A 46 -2.56 -16.02 13.83
N ILE A 47 -1.76 -14.97 13.94
CA ILE A 47 -0.49 -14.99 14.70
C ILE A 47 -0.34 -13.69 15.47
N TYR A 48 0.52 -13.72 16.48
CA TYR A 48 0.97 -12.51 17.15
C TYR A 48 2.38 -12.15 16.67
N LEU A 49 2.62 -10.86 16.49
CA LEU A 49 3.96 -10.32 16.25
C LEU A 49 4.43 -9.59 17.50
N THR A 50 5.74 -9.59 17.72
CA THR A 50 6.35 -8.66 18.68
C THR A 50 7.05 -7.57 17.89
N ARG A 51 6.61 -6.33 18.07
CA ARG A 51 7.17 -5.13 17.43
C ARG A 51 7.49 -4.11 18.53
N GLU A 52 8.72 -3.63 18.56
CA GLU A 52 9.18 -2.64 19.56
C GLU A 52 8.85 -3.04 21.00
N GLY A 53 8.91 -4.35 21.31
CA GLY A 53 8.58 -4.91 22.62
C GLY A 53 7.08 -5.11 22.90
N VAL A 54 6.19 -4.65 22.00
CA VAL A 54 4.74 -4.80 22.12
C VAL A 54 4.27 -6.04 21.34
N ARG A 55 3.39 -6.84 21.96
CA ARG A 55 2.73 -7.96 21.30
C ARG A 55 1.46 -7.46 20.62
N VAL A 56 1.43 -7.54 19.30
CA VAL A 56 0.30 -7.09 18.48
C VAL A 56 -0.35 -8.25 17.74
N GLU A 57 -1.64 -8.18 17.53
CA GLU A 57 -2.37 -9.13 16.70
C GLU A 57 -2.03 -8.91 15.22
N HIS A 58 -1.68 -9.99 14.54
CA HIS A 58 -1.50 -10.03 13.09
C HIS A 58 -2.46 -11.10 12.53
N PHE A 59 -3.74 -10.86 12.76
CA PHE A 59 -4.83 -11.74 12.35
C PHE A 59 -5.36 -11.28 11.00
N LYS A 60 -5.17 -12.12 9.99
CA LYS A 60 -5.60 -11.81 8.62
C LYS A 60 -7.08 -12.09 8.41
N HIS A 61 -7.70 -11.30 7.54
CA HIS A 61 -9.04 -11.55 7.06
C HIS A 61 -9.14 -12.92 6.40
N ARG A 62 -10.33 -13.54 6.43
CA ARG A 62 -10.59 -14.77 5.71
C ARG A 62 -10.87 -14.50 4.23
N PRO A 63 -10.65 -15.48 3.33
CA PRO A 63 -10.89 -15.30 1.89
C PRO A 63 -12.28 -14.76 1.57
N GLU A 64 -13.33 -15.29 2.22
CA GLU A 64 -14.71 -14.91 2.01
C GLU A 64 -15.06 -13.46 2.43
N GLU A 65 -14.22 -12.84 3.28
CA GLU A 65 -14.42 -11.46 3.76
C GLU A 65 -13.83 -10.41 2.79
N ILE A 66 -12.86 -10.79 1.95
CA ILE A 66 -12.01 -9.85 1.19
C ILE A 66 -12.83 -8.90 0.33
N LYS A 67 -13.78 -9.43 -0.44
CA LYS A 67 -14.61 -8.63 -1.35
C LYS A 67 -15.44 -7.58 -0.62
N GLU A 68 -15.98 -7.92 0.54
CA GLU A 68 -16.84 -7.03 1.33
C GLU A 68 -16.00 -6.01 2.11
N VAL A 69 -14.94 -6.46 2.80
CA VAL A 69 -14.10 -5.59 3.65
C VAL A 69 -13.46 -4.48 2.83
N TYR A 70 -12.93 -4.79 1.66
CA TYR A 70 -12.21 -3.82 0.83
C TYR A 70 -13.08 -3.13 -0.23
N ALA A 71 -14.41 -3.26 -0.14
CA ALA A 71 -15.33 -2.60 -1.06
C ALA A 71 -15.12 -1.08 -1.08
N GLY A 72 -14.98 -0.51 -2.28
CA GLY A 72 -14.71 0.93 -2.45
C GLY A 72 -13.24 1.33 -2.37
N HIS A 73 -12.34 0.38 -2.08
CA HIS A 73 -10.89 0.51 -2.12
C HIS A 73 -10.30 -0.45 -3.15
N GLU A 74 -9.00 -0.38 -3.38
CA GLU A 74 -8.31 -1.30 -4.29
C GLU A 74 -7.69 -2.46 -3.52
N VAL A 75 -7.78 -3.67 -4.08
CA VAL A 75 -6.98 -4.82 -3.68
C VAL A 75 -5.84 -4.99 -4.67
N ALA A 76 -4.63 -5.18 -4.15
CA ALA A 76 -3.41 -5.43 -4.91
C ALA A 76 -2.65 -6.64 -4.34
N ALA A 77 -1.73 -7.21 -5.11
CA ALA A 77 -0.96 -8.38 -4.73
C ALA A 77 0.20 -8.04 -3.78
N HIS A 78 0.57 -9.01 -2.93
CA HIS A 78 1.70 -8.90 -2.02
C HIS A 78 2.49 -10.21 -1.91
N THR A 79 2.54 -10.98 -3.00
CA THR A 79 3.02 -12.36 -3.12
C THR A 79 2.23 -13.36 -2.27
N VAL A 80 2.07 -14.58 -2.77
CA VAL A 80 1.23 -15.62 -2.12
C VAL A 80 1.57 -15.80 -0.64
N MET A 81 2.86 -15.88 -0.29
CA MET A 81 3.35 -16.22 1.05
C MET A 81 4.25 -15.15 1.68
N HIS A 82 4.11 -13.88 1.27
CA HIS A 82 4.95 -12.77 1.73
C HIS A 82 6.47 -13.03 1.52
N LYS A 83 6.83 -13.63 0.38
CA LYS A 83 8.25 -13.89 0.07
C LYS A 83 8.93 -12.63 -0.41
N VAL A 84 10.12 -12.34 0.13
CA VAL A 84 11.00 -11.28 -0.38
C VAL A 84 11.59 -11.75 -1.72
N LEU A 85 11.20 -11.08 -2.81
CA LEU A 85 11.48 -11.57 -4.16
C LEU A 85 12.97 -11.67 -4.50
N SER A 86 13.81 -10.81 -3.91
CA SER A 86 15.27 -10.87 -4.12
C SER A 86 15.94 -12.13 -3.55
N THR A 87 15.22 -12.87 -2.71
CA THR A 87 15.72 -14.15 -2.15
C THR A 87 15.37 -15.35 -3.02
N ILE A 88 14.66 -15.14 -4.14
CA ILE A 88 14.24 -16.19 -5.07
C ILE A 88 15.18 -16.15 -6.29
N GLU A 89 15.96 -17.22 -6.48
CA GLU A 89 16.90 -17.35 -7.59
C GLU A 89 16.22 -17.86 -8.88
N ASP A 90 15.21 -18.72 -8.75
CA ASP A 90 14.47 -19.29 -9.88
C ASP A 90 13.43 -18.27 -10.41
N ASP A 91 13.62 -17.80 -11.64
CA ASP A 91 12.73 -16.85 -12.30
C ASP A 91 11.29 -17.37 -12.42
N ALA A 92 11.12 -18.65 -12.68
CA ALA A 92 9.78 -19.25 -12.80
C ALA A 92 9.07 -19.32 -11.44
N GLU A 93 9.80 -19.56 -10.34
CA GLU A 93 9.23 -19.48 -8.98
C GLU A 93 8.85 -18.05 -8.64
N LEU A 94 9.71 -17.06 -8.96
CA LEU A 94 9.44 -15.65 -8.73
C LEU A 94 8.16 -15.20 -9.46
N ILE A 95 8.04 -15.52 -10.74
CA ILE A 95 6.86 -15.19 -11.55
C ILE A 95 5.60 -15.83 -10.95
N ARG A 96 5.66 -17.13 -10.62
CA ARG A 96 4.50 -17.84 -10.03
C ARG A 96 4.07 -17.21 -8.72
N THR A 97 5.01 -16.86 -7.81
CA THR A 97 4.63 -16.32 -6.50
C THR A 97 3.94 -14.94 -6.58
N VAL A 98 4.12 -14.22 -7.67
CA VAL A 98 3.45 -12.95 -7.96
C VAL A 98 2.15 -13.17 -8.73
N GLU A 99 2.21 -13.94 -9.84
CA GLU A 99 1.06 -14.10 -10.73
C GLU A 99 -0.05 -14.94 -10.10
N ASP A 100 0.29 -16.01 -9.37
CA ASP A 100 -0.69 -16.83 -8.67
C ASP A 100 -1.42 -16.01 -7.58
N ASP A 101 -0.70 -15.12 -6.88
CA ASP A 101 -1.30 -14.21 -5.91
C ASP A 101 -2.30 -13.26 -6.59
N ARG A 102 -1.87 -12.62 -7.69
CA ARG A 102 -2.70 -11.73 -8.50
C ARG A 102 -3.98 -12.41 -9.00
N LEU A 103 -3.86 -13.63 -9.53
CA LEU A 103 -4.98 -14.39 -10.07
C LEU A 103 -5.95 -14.82 -8.96
N ALA A 104 -5.45 -15.35 -7.84
CA ALA A 104 -6.27 -15.72 -6.69
C ALA A 104 -7.04 -14.52 -6.12
N LEU A 105 -6.39 -13.37 -5.98
CA LEU A 105 -7.04 -12.15 -5.52
C LEU A 105 -8.07 -11.64 -6.52
N SER A 106 -7.78 -11.72 -7.83
CA SER A 106 -8.73 -11.32 -8.87
C SER A 106 -10.02 -12.13 -8.81
N GLU A 107 -9.92 -13.44 -8.54
CA GLU A 107 -11.07 -14.32 -8.32
C GLU A 107 -11.88 -13.89 -7.08
N LEU A 108 -11.21 -13.65 -5.96
CA LEU A 108 -11.85 -13.26 -4.70
C LEU A 108 -12.63 -11.94 -4.81
N VAL A 109 -12.05 -10.93 -5.46
CA VAL A 109 -12.67 -9.60 -5.55
C VAL A 109 -13.64 -9.47 -6.74
N GLY A 110 -13.48 -10.29 -7.78
CA GLY A 110 -14.31 -10.29 -8.97
C GLY A 110 -13.94 -9.22 -10.00
N TYR A 111 -12.72 -8.71 -9.96
CA TYR A 111 -12.14 -7.83 -10.97
C TYR A 111 -10.64 -8.10 -11.13
N GLU A 112 -10.05 -7.63 -12.24
CA GLU A 112 -8.63 -7.82 -12.49
C GLU A 112 -7.76 -6.99 -11.53
N VAL A 113 -7.00 -7.67 -10.69
CA VAL A 113 -5.94 -7.08 -9.86
C VAL A 113 -4.74 -6.79 -10.75
N VAL A 114 -4.24 -5.56 -10.71
CA VAL A 114 -3.15 -5.10 -11.60
C VAL A 114 -1.99 -4.45 -10.85
N GLY A 115 -2.14 -4.22 -9.56
CA GLY A 115 -1.14 -3.63 -8.71
C GLY A 115 -0.48 -4.64 -7.78
N MET A 116 0.71 -4.31 -7.30
CA MET A 116 1.34 -5.01 -6.18
C MET A 116 2.18 -4.10 -5.31
N ALA A 117 2.51 -4.59 -4.12
CA ALA A 117 3.61 -4.08 -3.30
C ALA A 117 4.64 -5.19 -3.06
N TYR A 118 5.91 -4.81 -3.06
CA TYR A 118 6.99 -5.74 -2.73
C TYR A 118 7.03 -6.04 -1.23
N PRO A 119 7.01 -7.33 -0.81
CA PRO A 119 7.32 -7.67 0.57
C PRO A 119 8.73 -7.24 0.96
N GLY A 120 8.89 -6.74 2.17
CA GLY A 120 10.19 -6.41 2.75
C GLY A 120 10.42 -7.17 4.05
N ASP A 121 11.68 -7.42 4.39
CA ASP A 121 12.09 -8.01 5.67
C ASP A 121 13.06 -7.12 6.46
N GLY A 122 13.37 -5.95 5.91
CA GLY A 122 14.33 -4.99 6.47
C GLY A 122 15.80 -5.43 6.37
N LYS A 123 16.10 -6.58 5.74
CA LYS A 123 17.45 -7.15 5.61
C LYS A 123 17.90 -7.22 4.18
N ASN A 124 17.01 -7.66 3.29
CA ASN A 124 17.28 -7.81 1.87
C ASN A 124 16.62 -6.68 1.07
N PRO A 125 17.21 -6.27 -0.07
CA PRO A 125 16.50 -5.39 -1.01
C PRO A 125 15.16 -6.01 -1.39
N SER A 126 14.07 -5.25 -1.36
CA SER A 126 12.74 -5.79 -1.72
C SER A 126 12.60 -6.05 -3.22
N ASN A 127 13.39 -5.36 -4.04
CA ASN A 127 13.34 -5.42 -5.50
C ASN A 127 14.67 -4.95 -6.14
N ASP A 128 14.86 -5.33 -7.40
CA ASP A 128 15.94 -4.88 -8.28
C ASP A 128 15.41 -4.80 -9.73
N ASP A 129 16.30 -4.50 -10.69
CA ASP A 129 15.94 -4.36 -12.12
C ASP A 129 15.52 -5.71 -12.73
N ARG A 130 16.19 -6.82 -12.37
CA ARG A 130 15.82 -8.17 -12.83
C ARG A 130 14.40 -8.50 -12.42
N ILE A 131 14.08 -8.30 -11.13
CA ILE A 131 12.73 -8.59 -10.58
C ILE A 131 11.68 -7.73 -11.28
N ALA A 132 11.92 -6.43 -11.44
CA ALA A 132 11.01 -5.52 -12.10
C ALA A 132 10.72 -5.94 -13.56
N GLU A 133 11.74 -6.30 -14.31
CA GLU A 133 11.60 -6.78 -15.70
C GLU A 133 10.88 -8.13 -15.79
N LEU A 134 11.15 -9.07 -14.86
CA LEU A 134 10.43 -10.35 -14.82
C LEU A 134 8.93 -10.14 -14.58
N ILE A 135 8.56 -9.30 -13.59
CA ILE A 135 7.17 -8.99 -13.28
C ILE A 135 6.49 -8.31 -14.46
N LYS A 136 7.12 -7.29 -15.05
CA LYS A 136 6.61 -6.53 -16.18
C LYS A 136 6.30 -7.39 -17.39
N ASN A 137 7.19 -8.33 -17.70
CA ASN A 137 7.12 -9.09 -18.94
C ASN A 137 6.32 -10.40 -18.81
N ASN A 138 6.10 -10.92 -17.59
CA ASN A 138 5.55 -12.26 -17.38
C ASN A 138 4.32 -12.31 -16.48
N THR A 139 3.81 -11.17 -16.00
CA THR A 139 2.63 -11.12 -15.12
C THR A 139 1.61 -10.09 -15.60
N GLY A 140 0.41 -10.13 -15.03
CA GLY A 140 -0.63 -9.10 -15.26
C GLY A 140 -0.42 -7.82 -14.44
N ILE A 141 0.63 -7.72 -13.64
CA ILE A 141 0.93 -6.52 -12.86
C ILE A 141 1.29 -5.33 -13.76
N LYS A 142 0.78 -4.15 -13.44
CA LYS A 142 1.03 -2.89 -14.16
C LYS A 142 1.81 -1.87 -13.35
N TYR A 143 1.83 -1.99 -12.03
CA TYR A 143 2.67 -1.19 -11.13
C TYR A 143 3.05 -1.99 -9.88
N ALA A 144 4.20 -1.68 -9.30
CA ALA A 144 4.71 -2.33 -8.10
C ALA A 144 5.35 -1.31 -7.14
N ARG A 145 4.79 -1.18 -5.92
CA ARG A 145 5.31 -0.27 -4.88
C ARG A 145 6.51 -0.90 -4.17
N ALA A 146 7.61 -0.15 -4.17
CA ALA A 146 8.79 -0.44 -3.36
C ALA A 146 8.60 0.00 -1.89
N THR A 147 9.57 -0.35 -1.04
CA THR A 147 9.52 -0.03 0.41
C THR A 147 10.33 1.21 0.79
N VAL A 148 11.31 1.60 -0.04
CA VAL A 148 12.22 2.71 0.26
C VAL A 148 11.54 4.05 -0.01
N PRO A 149 11.43 4.96 0.98
CA PRO A 149 10.75 6.24 0.80
C PRO A 149 11.62 7.24 0.05
N MET A 150 11.00 8.04 -0.83
CA MET A 150 11.64 9.16 -1.52
C MET A 150 11.77 10.42 -0.66
N LYS A 151 10.91 10.60 0.32
CA LYS A 151 10.80 11.80 1.18
C LYS A 151 10.60 13.11 0.39
N ASN A 152 9.93 13.02 -0.75
CA ASN A 152 9.49 14.16 -1.56
C ASN A 152 8.17 13.79 -2.27
N PHE A 153 7.63 14.72 -3.07
CA PHE A 153 6.36 14.56 -3.79
C PHE A 153 6.55 14.32 -5.29
N GLU A 154 7.77 14.04 -5.74
CA GLU A 154 8.05 13.75 -7.14
C GLU A 154 7.48 12.38 -7.54
N ILE A 155 7.12 12.24 -8.80
CA ILE A 155 6.63 10.98 -9.34
C ILE A 155 7.81 10.14 -9.81
N CYS A 156 7.91 8.92 -9.29
CA CYS A 156 8.89 7.95 -9.76
C CYS A 156 8.54 7.49 -11.18
N GLU A 157 9.51 7.52 -12.10
CA GLU A 157 9.29 7.13 -13.51
C GLU A 157 9.07 5.62 -13.69
N ASN A 158 9.71 4.79 -12.84
CA ASN A 158 9.62 3.35 -12.95
C ASN A 158 8.40 2.81 -12.18
N LEU A 159 7.31 2.53 -12.88
CA LEU A 159 6.10 1.99 -12.28
C LEU A 159 6.30 0.63 -11.60
N TYR A 160 7.28 -0.17 -12.02
CA TYR A 160 7.58 -1.49 -11.43
C TYR A 160 8.56 -1.42 -10.26
N ARG A 161 9.06 -0.24 -9.91
CA ARG A 161 9.88 0.04 -8.72
C ARG A 161 9.45 1.37 -8.10
N PHE A 162 8.13 1.59 -8.06
CA PHE A 162 7.57 2.86 -7.62
C PHE A 162 7.85 3.10 -6.13
N GLN A 163 8.55 4.19 -5.83
CA GLN A 163 8.91 4.55 -4.48
C GLN A 163 7.83 5.45 -3.85
N PRO A 164 7.33 5.10 -2.64
CA PRO A 164 6.38 5.95 -1.92
C PRO A 164 7.04 7.19 -1.33
N THR A 165 6.25 8.17 -0.92
CA THR A 165 6.77 9.35 -0.22
C THR A 165 7.32 8.97 1.15
N LEU A 166 6.57 8.20 1.95
CA LEU A 166 7.01 7.75 3.27
C LEU A 166 6.25 6.51 3.78
N HIS A 167 6.89 5.79 4.70
CA HIS A 167 6.27 4.78 5.56
C HIS A 167 5.76 5.47 6.83
N PHE A 168 4.46 5.44 7.10
CA PHE A 168 3.86 6.25 8.16
C PHE A 168 4.43 5.96 9.55
N HIS A 169 4.59 4.68 9.89
CA HIS A 169 5.09 4.27 11.21
C HIS A 169 6.54 4.66 11.42
N GLY A 170 7.41 4.39 10.44
CA GLY A 170 8.84 4.72 10.51
C GLY A 170 9.15 6.23 10.43
N HIS A 171 8.16 7.03 9.96
CA HIS A 171 8.29 8.48 9.79
C HIS A 171 7.16 9.24 10.50
N TRP A 172 6.67 8.69 11.62
CA TRP A 172 5.52 9.24 12.34
C TRP A 172 5.65 10.72 12.66
N ASN A 173 6.81 11.13 13.13
CA ASN A 173 7.08 12.53 13.50
C ASN A 173 7.11 13.48 12.29
N GLU A 174 7.35 12.94 11.09
CA GLU A 174 7.39 13.70 9.83
C GLU A 174 6.05 13.72 9.12
N LEU A 175 5.14 12.77 9.42
CA LEU A 175 3.88 12.54 8.69
C LEU A 175 3.02 13.82 8.58
N PHE A 176 2.80 14.49 9.70
CA PHE A 176 1.98 15.71 9.75
C PHE A 176 2.62 16.88 9.01
N ASP A 177 3.95 17.02 9.09
CA ASP A 177 4.69 18.04 8.34
C ASP A 177 4.56 17.82 6.83
N PHE A 178 4.77 16.57 6.37
CA PHE A 178 4.55 16.23 4.96
C PHE A 178 3.11 16.50 4.53
N GLY A 179 2.12 16.15 5.34
CA GLY A 179 0.71 16.41 5.06
C GLY A 179 0.42 17.91 4.90
N LYS A 180 0.88 18.74 5.83
CA LYS A 180 0.72 20.20 5.76
C LYS A 180 1.39 20.79 4.53
N ARG A 181 2.67 20.46 4.32
CA ARG A 181 3.43 20.92 3.15
C ARG A 181 2.77 20.52 1.83
N PHE A 182 2.20 19.31 1.74
CA PHE A 182 1.52 18.87 0.54
C PHE A 182 0.21 19.62 0.30
N VAL A 183 -0.58 19.84 1.33
CA VAL A 183 -1.83 20.62 1.24
C VAL A 183 -1.54 22.05 0.79
N GLU A 184 -0.52 22.69 1.34
CA GLU A 184 -0.12 24.07 1.06
C GLU A 184 0.69 24.23 -0.24
N LEU A 185 1.13 23.12 -0.84
CA LEU A 185 1.96 23.13 -2.04
C LEU A 185 1.20 23.74 -3.23
N GLU A 186 1.76 24.83 -3.79
CA GLU A 186 1.37 25.35 -5.09
C GLU A 186 2.30 24.79 -6.16
N THR A 187 1.74 24.19 -7.22
CA THR A 187 2.55 23.55 -8.27
C THR A 187 1.80 23.54 -9.61
N ASP A 188 2.55 23.73 -10.68
CA ASP A 188 2.12 23.58 -12.07
C ASP A 188 2.55 22.23 -12.67
N THR A 189 3.29 21.40 -11.91
CA THR A 189 3.73 20.07 -12.29
C THR A 189 3.10 19.00 -11.39
N PRO A 190 2.86 17.78 -11.90
CA PRO A 190 2.25 16.70 -11.11
C PRO A 190 3.07 16.35 -9.88
N LYS A 191 2.40 16.27 -8.72
CA LYS A 191 2.97 15.88 -7.42
C LYS A 191 2.11 14.83 -6.77
N LEU A 192 2.75 13.84 -6.14
CA LEU A 192 2.08 12.72 -5.50
C LEU A 192 2.51 12.60 -4.03
N PHE A 193 1.53 12.57 -3.13
CA PHE A 193 1.76 12.18 -1.74
C PHE A 193 1.31 10.74 -1.55
N TYR A 194 2.28 9.85 -1.42
CA TYR A 194 2.07 8.40 -1.33
C TYR A 194 2.52 7.88 0.04
N VAL A 195 1.57 7.58 0.90
CA VAL A 195 1.82 7.07 2.27
C VAL A 195 1.55 5.57 2.32
N TRP A 196 2.46 4.80 2.94
CA TRP A 196 2.26 3.36 3.10
C TRP A 196 2.54 2.89 4.53
N GLY A 197 2.10 1.67 4.86
CA GLY A 197 2.37 1.00 6.12
C GLY A 197 1.49 -0.22 6.34
N HIS A 198 1.33 -0.60 7.62
CA HIS A 198 0.52 -1.73 8.04
C HIS A 198 -0.44 -1.30 9.16
N ALA A 199 -1.72 -1.67 9.07
CA ALA A 199 -2.70 -1.23 10.06
C ALA A 199 -2.41 -1.75 11.49
N TYR A 200 -1.76 -2.92 11.63
CA TYR A 200 -1.35 -3.43 12.95
C TYR A 200 -0.30 -2.56 13.66
N GLU A 201 0.42 -1.70 12.94
CA GLU A 201 1.44 -0.81 13.52
C GLU A 201 0.82 0.28 14.42
N PHE A 202 -0.47 0.61 14.22
CA PHE A 202 -1.19 1.50 15.14
C PHE A 202 -1.38 0.88 16.53
N ASP A 203 -1.46 -0.45 16.64
CA ASP A 203 -1.66 -1.13 17.92
C ASP A 203 -0.38 -1.15 18.77
N ILE A 204 0.79 -0.82 18.19
CA ILE A 204 2.03 -0.60 18.94
C ILE A 204 1.91 0.66 19.82
N TYR A 205 1.26 1.69 19.31
CA TYR A 205 0.99 2.96 19.97
C TYR A 205 -0.49 3.33 19.75
N PRO A 206 -1.41 2.84 20.61
CA PRO A 206 -2.87 2.95 20.37
C PRO A 206 -3.40 4.37 20.18
N GLU A 207 -2.73 5.37 20.76
CA GLU A 207 -3.05 6.79 20.56
C GLU A 207 -2.88 7.27 19.12
N ARG A 208 -2.09 6.56 18.32
CA ARG A 208 -1.86 6.88 16.90
C ARG A 208 -3.11 6.68 16.04
N TRP A 209 -4.09 5.89 16.49
CA TRP A 209 -5.37 5.76 15.81
C TRP A 209 -6.11 7.11 15.75
N GLU A 210 -6.19 7.82 16.89
CA GLU A 210 -6.86 9.14 16.96
C GLU A 210 -6.03 10.19 16.20
N GLN A 211 -4.72 10.17 16.38
CA GLN A 211 -3.83 11.09 15.66
C GLN A 211 -3.89 10.88 14.15
N PHE A 212 -4.03 9.63 13.68
CA PHE A 212 -4.17 9.34 12.26
C PHE A 212 -5.54 9.79 11.71
N ASP A 213 -6.61 9.67 12.50
CA ASP A 213 -7.91 10.27 12.16
C ASP A 213 -7.79 11.80 11.99
N GLU A 214 -7.07 12.48 12.88
CA GLU A 214 -6.77 13.92 12.75
C GLU A 214 -5.92 14.23 11.52
N PHE A 215 -4.92 13.39 11.21
CA PHE A 215 -4.13 13.51 9.99
C PHE A 215 -5.00 13.39 8.74
N CYS A 216 -5.86 12.39 8.67
CA CYS A 216 -6.80 12.20 7.56
C CYS A 216 -7.74 13.40 7.39
N ARG A 217 -8.22 13.99 8.50
CA ARG A 217 -9.00 15.23 8.47
C ARG A 217 -8.22 16.41 7.92
N LEU A 218 -6.93 16.55 8.28
CA LEU A 218 -6.06 17.62 7.81
C LEU A 218 -5.89 17.61 6.29
N ILE A 219 -5.64 16.43 5.73
CA ILE A 219 -5.25 16.27 4.32
C ILE A 219 -6.43 16.10 3.36
N SER A 220 -7.65 15.83 3.87
CA SER A 220 -8.84 15.55 3.06
C SER A 220 -9.59 16.80 2.64
N GLY A 221 -10.53 16.66 1.68
CA GLY A 221 -11.48 17.70 1.28
C GLY A 221 -10.84 18.91 0.60
N LYS A 222 -9.68 18.77 -0.05
CA LYS A 222 -9.02 19.85 -0.80
C LYS A 222 -9.41 19.76 -2.27
N ASP A 223 -9.93 20.85 -2.82
CA ASP A 223 -10.45 20.89 -4.20
C ASP A 223 -9.37 20.67 -5.27
N ASP A 224 -8.11 20.97 -4.95
CA ASP A 224 -6.96 20.88 -5.84
C ASP A 224 -6.19 19.55 -5.72
N ILE A 225 -6.64 18.64 -4.83
CA ILE A 225 -6.04 17.31 -4.63
C ILE A 225 -6.97 16.23 -5.17
N PHE A 226 -6.44 15.32 -5.97
CA PHE A 226 -7.10 14.09 -6.36
C PHE A 226 -6.84 13.00 -5.31
N TYR A 227 -7.90 12.39 -4.80
CA TYR A 227 -7.82 11.28 -3.84
C TYR A 227 -8.16 9.98 -4.55
N GLY A 228 -7.18 9.13 -4.75
CA GLY A 228 -7.35 7.89 -5.50
C GLY A 228 -6.62 6.71 -4.87
N THR A 229 -6.99 5.50 -5.33
CA THR A 229 -6.21 4.30 -5.10
C THR A 229 -4.89 4.36 -5.87
N ASN A 230 -3.95 3.46 -5.59
CA ASN A 230 -2.68 3.44 -6.31
C ASN A 230 -2.90 3.28 -7.82
N LYS A 231 -3.83 2.42 -8.24
CA LYS A 231 -4.20 2.26 -9.66
C LYS A 231 -4.69 3.58 -10.26
N GLU A 232 -5.58 4.29 -9.58
CA GLU A 232 -6.18 5.53 -10.07
C GLU A 232 -5.16 6.69 -10.17
N VAL A 233 -4.11 6.67 -9.34
CA VAL A 233 -3.08 7.73 -9.37
C VAL A 233 -1.88 7.39 -10.25
N LEU A 234 -1.63 6.10 -10.54
CA LEU A 234 -0.44 5.65 -11.28
C LEU A 234 -0.73 5.25 -12.74
N LEU A 235 -1.97 4.84 -13.07
CA LEU A 235 -2.37 4.39 -14.40
C LEU A 235 -3.42 5.31 -15.03
#